data_d46d3013839b35e8bd0d9f3da9538678
#
_entry.id   d46d3013839b35e8bd0d9f3da9538678
#
_cell.length_a   1.000
_cell.length_b   1.000
_cell.length_c   1.000
_cell.angle_alpha   90.00
_cell.angle_beta   90.00
_cell.angle_gamma   90.00
#
_symmetry.space_group_name_H-M   'P 1'
#
loop_
_entity.id
_entity.type
_entity.pdbx_description
1 polymer ?
#
loop_
_entity_poly.entity_id
_entity_poly.type
_entity_poly.pdbx_seq_one_letter_code
_entity_poly.pdbx_strand_id
1 'polypeptide(L)'
;MLSKTWTLAKSSWSVIKLDRELLVLPILNAVSSLVFFGFIWVLANSAGVDFTNQNSDGSGPAILLAVLAVFGLSIINVYFQGALVCGAHQRFTGGDPTISSALKGAASKLHRLIPWAILTATVGIILRAFQNREGMMGRIVASLLDTAWKVLTFLVVPAVMFEDLGPIEGVKRSSSLFKKTWGENLTASVGFGLLGLIAAIPAIALIAVGVSNGFWLLIVLGVLLIVALASWRAW
;
A
#
# COMPACT_ATOMS: atom_id res chain seq x y z
N MET A 1 22.05 1.65 16.27
CA MET A 1 21.00 1.89 15.24
C MET A 1 19.70 2.41 15.84
N LEU A 2 19.18 1.84 16.92
CA LEU A 2 17.91 2.25 17.57
C LEU A 2 17.87 3.73 18.01
N SER A 3 18.98 4.29 18.50
CA SER A 3 19.03 5.70 18.91
C SER A 3 18.83 6.69 17.74
N LYS A 4 19.42 6.39 16.58
CA LYS A 4 19.21 7.22 15.35
C LYS A 4 17.77 7.14 14.83
N THR A 5 17.18 5.94 14.87
CA THR A 5 15.76 5.74 14.47
C THR A 5 14.82 6.48 15.41
N TRP A 6 15.11 6.46 16.72
CA TRP A 6 14.33 7.20 17.72
C TRP A 6 14.44 8.72 17.56
N THR A 7 15.64 9.22 17.26
CA THR A 7 15.86 10.65 16.99
C THR A 7 15.09 11.09 15.73
N LEU A 8 15.14 10.30 14.66
CA LEU A 8 14.37 10.56 13.44
C LEU A 8 12.86 10.51 13.69
N ALA A 9 12.38 9.53 14.45
CA ALA A 9 10.97 9.45 14.82
C ALA A 9 10.53 10.65 15.65
N LYS A 10 11.36 11.11 16.60
CA LYS A 10 11.08 12.29 17.42
C LYS A 10 11.08 13.59 16.61
N SER A 11 12.00 13.75 15.66
CA SER A 11 12.04 14.91 14.77
C SER A 11 10.84 14.91 13.81
N SER A 12 10.47 13.76 13.23
CA SER A 12 9.24 13.64 12.43
C SER A 12 8.00 13.96 13.24
N TRP A 13 7.92 13.48 14.50
CA TRP A 13 6.82 13.79 15.40
C TRP A 13 6.72 15.26 15.78
N SER A 14 7.86 15.95 15.93
CA SER A 14 7.87 17.40 16.19
C SER A 14 7.36 18.19 14.99
N VAL A 15 7.69 17.80 13.76
CA VAL A 15 7.15 18.43 12.53
C VAL A 15 5.64 18.20 12.44
N ILE A 16 5.17 16.99 12.70
CA ILE A 16 3.72 16.69 12.71
C ILE A 16 2.96 17.54 13.74
N LYS A 17 3.55 17.80 14.91
CA LYS A 17 2.93 18.68 15.93
C LYS A 17 2.81 20.15 15.51
N LEU A 18 3.69 20.61 14.65
CA LEU A 18 3.65 21.99 14.13
C LEU A 18 2.46 22.22 13.18
N ASP A 19 2.04 21.16 12.47
CA ASP A 19 0.97 21.23 11.47
C ASP A 19 -0.24 20.38 11.85
N ARG A 20 -0.87 20.75 12.99
CA ARG A 20 -2.10 20.06 13.45
C ARG A 20 -3.22 20.10 12.41
N GLU A 21 -3.27 21.12 11.57
CA GLU A 21 -4.27 21.24 10.51
C GLU A 21 -4.13 20.13 9.48
N LEU A 22 -2.90 19.72 9.12
CA LEU A 22 -2.69 18.62 8.17
C LEU A 22 -3.11 17.28 8.73
N LEU A 23 -3.10 17.10 10.07
CA LEU A 23 -3.60 15.87 10.72
C LEU A 23 -5.11 15.69 10.59
N VAL A 24 -5.84 16.77 10.33
CA VAL A 24 -7.30 16.70 10.11
C VAL A 24 -7.63 16.05 8.76
N LEU A 25 -6.74 16.14 7.75
CA LEU A 25 -6.99 15.58 6.42
C LEU A 25 -7.19 14.05 6.43
N PRO A 26 -6.37 13.23 7.10
CA PRO A 26 -6.65 11.81 7.25
C PRO A 26 -7.97 11.50 7.97
N ILE A 27 -8.34 12.32 8.96
CA ILE A 27 -9.62 12.17 9.67
C ILE A 27 -10.78 12.47 8.73
N LEU A 28 -10.68 13.57 7.96
CA LEU A 28 -11.68 13.92 6.95
C LEU A 28 -11.79 12.83 5.87
N ASN A 29 -10.67 12.24 5.45
CA ASN A 29 -10.67 11.09 4.55
C ASN A 29 -11.45 9.91 5.13
N ALA A 30 -11.18 9.55 6.39
CA ALA A 30 -11.87 8.44 7.07
C ALA A 30 -13.37 8.73 7.18
N VAL A 31 -13.76 9.94 7.62
CA VAL A 31 -15.17 10.35 7.74
C VAL A 31 -15.86 10.34 6.38
N SER A 32 -15.24 10.93 5.33
CA SER A 32 -15.79 10.94 3.97
C SER A 32 -15.97 9.52 3.42
N SER A 33 -14.99 8.63 3.67
CA SER A 33 -15.06 7.23 3.26
C SER A 33 -16.17 6.48 3.98
N LEU A 34 -16.37 6.71 5.29
CA LEU A 34 -17.46 6.12 6.07
C LEU A 34 -18.83 6.61 5.61
N VAL A 35 -18.97 7.91 5.35
CA VAL A 35 -20.22 8.49 4.83
C VAL A 35 -20.54 7.91 3.45
N PHE A 36 -19.56 7.83 2.57
CA PHE A 36 -19.72 7.24 1.25
C PHE A 36 -20.08 5.75 1.32
N PHE A 37 -19.41 4.99 2.19
CA PHE A 37 -19.72 3.58 2.42
C PHE A 37 -21.14 3.40 2.96
N GLY A 38 -21.56 4.23 3.93
CA GLY A 38 -22.93 4.25 4.45
C GLY A 38 -23.97 4.55 3.36
N PHE A 39 -23.65 5.48 2.44
CA PHE A 39 -24.50 5.78 1.29
C PHE A 39 -24.65 4.55 0.37
N ILE A 40 -23.56 3.89 0.02
CA ILE A 40 -23.58 2.65 -0.78
C ILE A 40 -24.38 1.54 -0.07
N TRP A 41 -24.23 1.43 1.27
CA TRP A 41 -24.99 0.48 2.07
C TRP A 41 -26.49 0.71 2.02
N VAL A 42 -26.92 1.97 2.12
CA VAL A 42 -28.33 2.34 2.00
C VAL A 42 -28.88 2.02 0.62
N LEU A 43 -28.10 2.32 -0.43
CA LEU A 43 -28.48 1.98 -1.82
C LEU A 43 -28.61 0.47 -2.01
N ALA A 44 -27.70 -0.32 -1.44
CA ALA A 44 -27.74 -1.77 -1.53
C ALA A 44 -29.02 -2.34 -0.87
N ASN A 45 -29.33 -1.88 0.34
CA ASN A 45 -30.54 -2.29 1.03
C ASN A 45 -31.82 -1.91 0.25
N SER A 46 -31.85 -0.70 -0.35
CA SER A 46 -32.99 -0.27 -1.17
C SER A 46 -33.14 -1.07 -2.47
N ALA A 47 -32.02 -1.57 -3.02
CA ALA A 47 -32.00 -2.43 -4.19
C ALA A 47 -32.23 -3.93 -3.87
N GLY A 48 -32.45 -4.28 -2.59
CA GLY A 48 -32.63 -5.67 -2.16
C GLY A 48 -31.35 -6.52 -2.25
N VAL A 49 -30.19 -5.87 -2.29
CA VAL A 49 -28.90 -6.55 -2.31
C VAL A 49 -28.46 -6.85 -0.88
N ASP A 50 -28.38 -8.13 -0.54
CA ASP A 50 -27.89 -8.60 0.76
C ASP A 50 -26.45 -9.09 0.63
N PHE A 51 -25.50 -8.27 1.10
CA PHE A 51 -24.08 -8.62 1.12
C PHE A 51 -23.72 -9.70 2.15
N THR A 52 -24.65 -10.07 3.02
CA THR A 52 -24.42 -11.15 3.99
C THR A 52 -24.75 -12.53 3.40
N ASN A 53 -25.51 -12.58 2.32
CA ASN A 53 -25.91 -13.80 1.66
C ASN A 53 -24.98 -14.11 0.48
N GLN A 54 -24.11 -15.12 0.63
CA GLN A 54 -23.12 -15.53 -0.38
C GLN A 54 -23.75 -15.91 -1.73
N ASN A 55 -25.05 -16.20 -1.79
CA ASN A 55 -25.76 -16.50 -3.05
C ASN A 55 -26.19 -15.25 -3.82
N SER A 56 -26.09 -14.05 -3.27
CA SER A 56 -26.44 -12.79 -3.93
C SER A 56 -25.28 -12.15 -4.69
N ASP A 57 -24.06 -12.68 -4.55
CA ASP A 57 -22.81 -12.10 -5.12
C ASP A 57 -22.80 -12.00 -6.66
N GLY A 58 -23.71 -12.65 -7.36
CA GLY A 58 -23.79 -12.64 -8.82
C GLY A 58 -24.91 -11.76 -9.41
N SER A 59 -25.70 -11.06 -8.58
CA SER A 59 -26.74 -10.17 -9.13
C SER A 59 -26.13 -8.92 -9.75
N GLY A 60 -26.64 -8.50 -10.94
CA GLY A 60 -26.14 -7.32 -11.63
C GLY A 60 -26.07 -6.05 -10.75
N PRO A 61 -27.10 -5.75 -9.93
CA PRO A 61 -27.07 -4.64 -8.99
C PRO A 61 -25.95 -4.74 -7.93
N ALA A 62 -25.68 -5.93 -7.40
CA ALA A 62 -24.62 -6.14 -6.40
C ALA A 62 -23.23 -5.84 -7.00
N ILE A 63 -22.96 -6.34 -8.21
CA ILE A 63 -21.70 -6.09 -8.92
C ILE A 63 -21.54 -4.60 -9.20
N LEU A 64 -22.58 -3.93 -9.68
CA LEU A 64 -22.55 -2.50 -9.96
C LEU A 64 -22.24 -1.67 -8.71
N LEU A 65 -22.90 -1.97 -7.60
CA LEU A 65 -22.69 -1.28 -6.32
C LEU A 65 -21.28 -1.55 -5.77
N ALA A 66 -20.78 -2.77 -5.88
CA ALA A 66 -19.41 -3.11 -5.50
C ALA A 66 -18.37 -2.33 -6.33
N VAL A 67 -18.57 -2.24 -7.65
CA VAL A 67 -17.72 -1.44 -8.54
C VAL A 67 -17.77 0.03 -8.15
N LEU A 68 -18.95 0.60 -7.97
CA LEU A 68 -19.13 1.99 -7.53
C LEU A 68 -18.44 2.25 -6.18
N ALA A 69 -18.56 1.32 -5.23
CA ALA A 69 -17.90 1.42 -3.93
C ALA A 69 -16.37 1.48 -4.06
N VAL A 70 -15.78 0.56 -4.84
CA VAL A 70 -14.32 0.49 -5.01
C VAL A 70 -13.79 1.74 -5.69
N PHE A 71 -14.39 2.16 -6.80
CA PHE A 71 -13.93 3.36 -7.53
C PHE A 71 -14.19 4.64 -6.74
N GLY A 72 -15.34 4.79 -6.10
CA GLY A 72 -15.66 5.96 -5.29
C GLY A 72 -14.73 6.10 -4.08
N LEU A 73 -14.49 5.02 -3.34
CA LEU A 73 -13.51 5.04 -2.24
C LEU A 73 -12.09 5.33 -2.74
N SER A 74 -11.71 4.81 -3.91
CA SER A 74 -10.41 5.12 -4.50
C SER A 74 -10.26 6.60 -4.82
N ILE A 75 -11.30 7.22 -5.41
CA ILE A 75 -11.30 8.66 -5.72
C ILE A 75 -11.18 9.49 -4.44
N ILE A 76 -11.95 9.16 -3.40
CA ILE A 76 -11.88 9.84 -2.11
C ILE A 76 -10.46 9.74 -1.54
N ASN A 77 -9.89 8.54 -1.47
CA ASN A 77 -8.54 8.33 -0.94
C ASN A 77 -7.47 9.10 -1.72
N VAL A 78 -7.49 9.03 -3.05
CA VAL A 78 -6.51 9.72 -3.90
C VAL A 78 -6.65 11.24 -3.79
N TYR A 79 -7.88 11.76 -3.67
CA TYR A 79 -8.13 13.19 -3.46
C TYR A 79 -7.52 13.69 -2.15
N PHE A 80 -7.76 12.99 -1.04
CA PHE A 80 -7.19 13.38 0.25
C PHE A 80 -5.67 13.18 0.32
N GLN A 81 -5.12 12.19 -0.39
CA GLN A 81 -3.66 12.06 -0.57
C GLN A 81 -3.10 13.27 -1.33
N GLY A 82 -3.75 13.71 -2.40
CA GLY A 82 -3.39 14.92 -3.13
C GLY A 82 -3.44 16.17 -2.25
N ALA A 83 -4.48 16.31 -1.42
CA ALA A 83 -4.60 17.40 -0.47
C ALA A 83 -3.45 17.40 0.56
N LEU A 84 -3.14 16.24 1.13
CA LEU A 84 -2.03 16.10 2.07
C LEU A 84 -0.68 16.47 1.43
N VAL A 85 -0.43 16.01 0.21
CA VAL A 85 0.77 16.33 -0.55
C VAL A 85 0.86 17.81 -0.87
N CYS A 86 -0.25 18.46 -1.23
CA CYS A 86 -0.32 19.90 -1.48
C CYS A 86 -0.02 20.71 -0.20
N GLY A 87 -0.64 20.36 0.93
CA GLY A 87 -0.39 21.01 2.21
C GLY A 87 1.06 20.84 2.68
N ALA A 88 1.61 19.62 2.57
CA ALA A 88 3.01 19.36 2.89
C ALA A 88 3.97 20.21 2.04
N HIS A 89 3.70 20.33 0.74
CA HIS A 89 4.51 21.16 -0.14
C HIS A 89 4.46 22.64 0.26
N GLN A 90 3.27 23.18 0.58
CA GLN A 90 3.14 24.56 1.05
C GLN A 90 4.00 24.81 2.29
N ARG A 91 4.03 23.85 3.23
CA ARG A 91 4.88 23.96 4.43
C ARG A 91 6.38 23.92 4.07
N PHE A 92 6.80 23.01 3.20
CA PHE A 92 8.21 22.92 2.78
C PHE A 92 8.71 24.16 2.01
N THR A 93 7.81 24.89 1.36
CA THR A 93 8.11 26.16 0.67
C THR A 93 8.00 27.38 1.58
N GLY A 94 7.83 27.19 2.89
CA GLY A 94 7.76 28.27 3.88
C GLY A 94 6.40 28.91 4.02
N GLY A 95 5.37 28.36 3.41
CA GLY A 95 3.98 28.81 3.59
C GLY A 95 3.33 28.24 4.84
N ASP A 96 2.12 28.71 5.13
CA ASP A 96 1.25 28.19 6.20
C ASP A 96 0.06 27.46 5.58
N PRO A 97 0.11 26.09 5.54
CA PRO A 97 -0.92 25.31 4.90
C PRO A 97 -2.18 25.29 5.76
N THR A 98 -3.32 25.65 5.16
CA THR A 98 -4.63 25.45 5.75
C THR A 98 -5.34 24.25 5.12
N ILE A 99 -6.30 23.65 5.85
CA ILE A 99 -7.15 22.56 5.30
C ILE A 99 -7.79 23.00 3.98
N SER A 100 -8.29 24.26 3.93
CA SER A 100 -8.94 24.81 2.74
C SER A 100 -7.98 24.93 1.56
N SER A 101 -6.74 25.44 1.78
CA SER A 101 -5.73 25.58 0.72
C SER A 101 -5.31 24.22 0.18
N ALA A 102 -5.12 23.24 1.06
CA ALA A 102 -4.75 21.86 0.70
C ALA A 102 -5.85 21.20 -0.15
N LEU A 103 -7.12 21.28 0.28
CA LEU A 103 -8.25 20.73 -0.46
C LEU A 103 -8.44 21.42 -1.82
N LYS A 104 -8.35 22.75 -1.88
CA LYS A 104 -8.42 23.49 -3.15
C LYS A 104 -7.27 23.11 -4.10
N GLY A 105 -6.06 22.93 -3.57
CA GLY A 105 -4.92 22.44 -4.36
C GLY A 105 -5.18 21.08 -4.98
N ALA A 106 -5.71 20.12 -4.23
CA ALA A 106 -6.10 18.82 -4.77
C ALA A 106 -7.26 18.94 -5.77
N ALA A 107 -8.27 19.80 -5.49
CA ALA A 107 -9.41 20.02 -6.37
C ALA A 107 -8.99 20.55 -7.75
N SER A 108 -7.98 21.43 -7.82
CA SER A 108 -7.45 21.94 -9.09
C SER A 108 -6.83 20.85 -9.98
N LYS A 109 -6.41 19.74 -9.39
CA LYS A 109 -5.79 18.59 -10.09
C LYS A 109 -6.70 17.38 -10.21
N LEU A 110 -8.00 17.50 -9.93
CA LEU A 110 -8.97 16.39 -10.02
C LEU A 110 -8.96 15.71 -11.40
N HIS A 111 -8.79 16.46 -12.48
CA HIS A 111 -8.71 15.92 -13.85
C HIS A 111 -7.54 14.94 -14.06
N ARG A 112 -6.51 14.99 -13.20
CA ARG A 112 -5.37 14.07 -13.18
C ARG A 112 -5.52 13.00 -12.09
N LEU A 113 -6.06 13.37 -10.94
CA LEU A 113 -6.24 12.48 -9.80
C LEU A 113 -7.31 11.41 -10.06
N ILE A 114 -8.42 11.76 -10.75
CA ILE A 114 -9.50 10.80 -11.07
C ILE A 114 -9.00 9.66 -11.96
N PRO A 115 -8.34 9.91 -13.13
CA PRO A 115 -7.76 8.82 -13.92
C PRO A 115 -6.77 7.97 -13.15
N TRP A 116 -5.98 8.57 -12.25
CA TRP A 116 -5.08 7.83 -11.36
C TRP A 116 -5.85 6.95 -10.37
N ALA A 117 -6.92 7.47 -9.75
CA ALA A 117 -7.77 6.71 -8.84
C ALA A 117 -8.42 5.51 -9.54
N ILE A 118 -8.88 5.68 -10.78
CA ILE A 118 -9.46 4.61 -11.60
C ILE A 118 -8.40 3.54 -11.90
N LEU A 119 -7.22 3.94 -12.34
CA LEU A 119 -6.13 3.02 -12.66
C LEU A 119 -5.71 2.20 -11.43
N THR A 120 -5.50 2.84 -10.27
CA THR A 120 -5.08 2.13 -9.06
C THR A 120 -6.19 1.22 -8.50
N ALA A 121 -7.46 1.62 -8.61
CA ALA A 121 -8.61 0.78 -8.25
C ALA A 121 -8.67 -0.47 -9.14
N THR A 122 -8.50 -0.30 -10.45
CA THR A 122 -8.51 -1.41 -11.42
C THR A 122 -7.39 -2.41 -11.12
N VAL A 123 -6.16 -1.93 -10.92
CA VAL A 123 -5.03 -2.79 -10.55
C VAL A 123 -5.30 -3.48 -9.21
N GLY A 124 -5.87 -2.77 -8.23
CA GLY A 124 -6.26 -3.36 -6.95
C GLY A 124 -7.27 -4.50 -7.07
N ILE A 125 -8.28 -4.37 -7.94
CA ILE A 125 -9.26 -5.43 -8.23
C ILE A 125 -8.55 -6.65 -8.85
N ILE A 126 -7.69 -6.41 -9.84
CA ILE A 126 -6.94 -7.48 -10.52
C ILE A 126 -6.06 -8.24 -9.51
N LEU A 127 -5.30 -7.52 -8.67
CA LEU A 127 -4.43 -8.13 -7.66
C LEU A 127 -5.22 -8.95 -6.64
N ARG A 128 -6.39 -8.47 -6.20
CA ARG A 128 -7.29 -9.21 -5.30
C ARG A 128 -7.84 -10.48 -5.96
N ALA A 129 -8.19 -10.43 -7.25
CA ALA A 129 -8.64 -11.61 -7.99
C ALA A 129 -7.56 -12.70 -8.05
N PHE A 130 -6.27 -12.31 -8.13
CA PHE A 130 -5.15 -13.25 -8.03
C PHE A 130 -4.96 -13.80 -6.61
N GLN A 131 -5.19 -12.99 -5.57
CA GLN A 131 -5.07 -13.42 -4.17
C GLN A 131 -6.12 -14.47 -3.79
N ASN A 132 -7.31 -14.40 -4.39
CA ASN A 132 -8.41 -15.31 -4.12
C ASN A 132 -8.28 -16.66 -4.84
N ARG A 133 -7.27 -16.84 -5.72
CA ARG A 133 -7.01 -18.13 -6.35
C ARG A 133 -6.41 -19.12 -5.36
N GLU A 134 -6.87 -20.36 -5.44
CA GLU A 134 -6.48 -21.44 -4.53
C GLU A 134 -4.97 -21.72 -4.57
N GLY A 135 -4.38 -21.84 -3.37
CA GLY A 135 -2.99 -22.23 -3.17
C GLY A 135 -2.14 -21.20 -2.42
N MET A 136 -1.31 -21.68 -1.49
CA MET A 136 -0.42 -20.85 -0.69
C MET A 136 0.55 -20.05 -1.58
N MET A 137 1.07 -20.65 -2.64
CA MET A 137 2.02 -20.02 -3.56
C MET A 137 1.39 -18.84 -4.31
N GLY A 138 0.14 -18.97 -4.78
CA GLY A 138 -0.58 -17.89 -5.46
C GLY A 138 -0.79 -16.67 -4.56
N ARG A 139 -1.12 -16.88 -3.28
CA ARG A 139 -1.26 -15.80 -2.30
C ARG A 139 0.06 -15.08 -2.03
N ILE A 140 1.18 -15.82 -1.91
CA ILE A 140 2.50 -15.22 -1.71
C ILE A 140 2.88 -14.34 -2.91
N VAL A 141 2.75 -14.85 -4.13
CA VAL A 141 3.05 -14.11 -5.35
C VAL A 141 2.18 -12.85 -5.47
N ALA A 142 0.88 -12.97 -5.23
CA ALA A 142 -0.04 -11.84 -5.28
C ALA A 142 0.27 -10.78 -4.20
N SER A 143 0.67 -11.20 -2.99
CA SER A 143 1.10 -10.28 -1.92
C SER A 143 2.39 -9.55 -2.28
N LEU A 144 3.35 -10.22 -2.92
CA LEU A 144 4.58 -9.59 -3.41
C LEU A 144 4.29 -8.57 -4.51
N LEU A 145 3.41 -8.91 -5.47
CA LEU A 145 2.98 -8.00 -6.53
C LEU A 145 2.25 -6.77 -5.97
N ASP A 146 1.36 -6.95 -4.99
CA ASP A 146 0.67 -5.85 -4.31
C ASP A 146 1.66 -4.93 -3.60
N THR A 147 2.64 -5.50 -2.89
CA THR A 147 3.70 -4.73 -2.23
C THR A 147 4.56 -3.98 -3.25
N ALA A 148 4.98 -4.64 -4.32
CA ALA A 148 5.75 -4.01 -5.39
C ALA A 148 4.96 -2.86 -6.04
N TRP A 149 3.66 -3.06 -6.31
CA TRP A 149 2.78 -2.03 -6.82
C TRP A 149 2.73 -0.81 -5.90
N LYS A 150 2.49 -1.00 -4.61
CA LYS A 150 2.45 0.08 -3.62
C LYS A 150 3.75 0.87 -3.56
N VAL A 151 4.88 0.16 -3.59
CA VAL A 151 6.20 0.79 -3.59
C VAL A 151 6.44 1.60 -4.86
N LEU A 152 6.17 1.01 -6.03
CA LEU A 152 6.37 1.68 -7.32
C LEU A 152 5.46 2.89 -7.50
N THR A 153 4.28 2.89 -6.89
CA THR A 153 3.27 3.94 -7.03
C THR A 153 3.29 4.96 -5.89
N PHE A 154 4.16 4.78 -4.89
CA PHE A 154 4.22 5.64 -3.71
C PHE A 154 4.39 7.14 -4.05
N LEU A 155 5.18 7.47 -5.07
CA LEU A 155 5.46 8.84 -5.48
C LEU A 155 4.56 9.32 -6.64
N VAL A 156 3.57 8.54 -7.07
CA VAL A 156 2.70 8.94 -8.20
C VAL A 156 1.87 10.17 -7.87
N VAL A 157 1.25 10.21 -6.69
CA VAL A 157 0.42 11.36 -6.29
C VAL A 157 1.26 12.65 -6.23
N PRO A 158 2.43 12.71 -5.59
CA PRO A 158 3.33 13.86 -5.69
C PRO A 158 3.69 14.23 -7.13
N ALA A 159 4.04 13.25 -7.98
CA ALA A 159 4.41 13.52 -9.37
C ALA A 159 3.23 14.08 -10.18
N VAL A 160 2.04 13.54 -10.00
CA VAL A 160 0.79 14.06 -10.62
C VAL A 160 0.49 15.48 -10.15
N MET A 161 0.67 15.77 -8.86
CA MET A 161 0.34 17.07 -8.28
C MET A 161 1.28 18.18 -8.74
N PHE A 162 2.59 17.91 -8.88
CA PHE A 162 3.60 18.94 -9.12
C PHE A 162 4.15 18.95 -10.54
N GLU A 163 4.26 17.78 -11.18
CA GLU A 163 4.78 17.69 -12.55
C GLU A 163 3.66 17.65 -13.60
N ASP A 164 2.39 17.72 -13.20
CA ASP A 164 1.17 17.68 -14.03
C ASP A 164 1.10 16.46 -14.98
N LEU A 165 1.64 15.33 -14.51
CA LEU A 165 1.75 14.10 -15.27
C LEU A 165 0.42 13.34 -15.33
N GLY A 166 0.23 12.59 -16.41
CA GLY A 166 -0.84 11.60 -16.51
C GLY A 166 -0.56 10.38 -15.62
N PRO A 167 -1.57 9.48 -15.43
CA PRO A 167 -1.41 8.31 -14.54
C PRO A 167 -0.24 7.41 -14.90
N ILE A 168 -0.08 7.06 -16.17
CA ILE A 168 0.97 6.16 -16.66
C ILE A 168 2.35 6.84 -16.57
N GLU A 169 2.43 8.11 -16.91
CA GLU A 169 3.65 8.91 -16.80
C GLU A 169 4.05 9.07 -15.33
N GLY A 170 3.07 9.29 -14.43
CA GLY A 170 3.27 9.32 -13.00
C GLY A 170 3.86 8.02 -12.46
N VAL A 171 3.39 6.85 -12.91
CA VAL A 171 3.97 5.55 -12.55
C VAL A 171 5.41 5.41 -13.04
N LYS A 172 5.68 5.80 -14.30
CA LYS A 172 7.04 5.79 -14.86
C LYS A 172 7.97 6.72 -14.07
N ARG A 173 7.47 7.91 -13.72
CA ARG A 173 8.22 8.90 -12.94
C ARG A 173 8.51 8.39 -11.54
N SER A 174 7.49 7.88 -10.84
CA SER A 174 7.63 7.28 -9.51
C SER A 174 8.65 6.15 -9.49
N SER A 175 8.56 5.22 -10.45
CA SER A 175 9.51 4.11 -10.56
C SER A 175 10.94 4.58 -10.84
N SER A 176 11.12 5.61 -11.69
CA SER A 176 12.45 6.17 -11.98
C SER A 176 13.08 6.85 -10.77
N LEU A 177 12.29 7.63 -10.04
CA LEU A 177 12.71 8.28 -8.78
C LEU A 177 13.07 7.24 -7.72
N PHE A 178 12.23 6.22 -7.57
CA PHE A 178 12.48 5.13 -6.65
C PHE A 178 13.78 4.38 -6.99
N LYS A 179 13.98 4.04 -8.27
CA LYS A 179 15.20 3.40 -8.75
C LYS A 179 16.45 4.26 -8.51
N LYS A 180 16.35 5.57 -8.73
CA LYS A 180 17.47 6.51 -8.53
C LYS A 180 17.83 6.68 -7.05
N THR A 181 16.84 6.69 -6.16
CA THR A 181 17.04 6.97 -4.73
C THR A 181 17.37 5.70 -3.93
N TRP A 182 16.77 4.58 -4.30
CA TRP A 182 16.79 3.33 -3.52
C TRP A 182 17.40 2.15 -4.30
N GLY A 183 17.63 2.32 -5.62
CA GLY A 183 17.99 1.21 -6.51
C GLY A 183 19.28 0.50 -6.11
N GLU A 184 20.30 1.22 -5.68
CA GLU A 184 21.57 0.62 -5.24
C GLU A 184 21.41 -0.14 -3.93
N ASN A 185 20.70 0.44 -2.96
CA ASN A 185 20.45 -0.20 -1.66
C ASN A 185 19.48 -1.38 -1.77
N LEU A 186 18.49 -1.29 -2.66
CA LEU A 186 17.54 -2.38 -2.91
C LEU A 186 18.15 -3.54 -3.68
N THR A 187 18.96 -3.27 -4.71
CA THR A 187 19.66 -4.34 -5.45
C THR A 187 20.58 -5.13 -4.51
N ALA A 188 21.28 -4.46 -3.61
CA ALA A 188 22.05 -5.13 -2.58
C ALA A 188 21.14 -5.92 -1.61
N SER A 189 20.10 -5.27 -1.05
CA SER A 189 19.21 -5.91 -0.06
C SER A 189 18.37 -7.04 -0.64
N VAL A 190 17.85 -6.91 -1.87
CA VAL A 190 17.10 -7.97 -2.56
C VAL A 190 18.03 -9.10 -2.98
N GLY A 191 19.23 -8.78 -3.47
CA GLY A 191 20.26 -9.78 -3.80
C GLY A 191 20.65 -10.60 -2.58
N PHE A 192 20.97 -9.97 -1.46
CA PHE A 192 21.25 -10.64 -0.19
C PHE A 192 20.00 -11.35 0.38
N GLY A 193 18.78 -10.80 0.15
CA GLY A 193 17.52 -11.44 0.51
C GLY A 193 17.30 -12.75 -0.22
N LEU A 194 17.48 -12.75 -1.53
CA LEU A 194 17.37 -13.95 -2.39
C LEU A 194 18.43 -15.00 -2.06
N LEU A 195 19.69 -14.58 -1.90
CA LEU A 195 20.75 -15.50 -1.48
C LEU A 195 20.46 -16.11 -0.10
N GLY A 196 19.95 -15.32 0.84
CA GLY A 196 19.54 -15.83 2.15
C GLY A 196 18.35 -16.78 2.07
N LEU A 197 17.41 -16.56 1.16
CA LEU A 197 16.27 -17.45 0.95
C LEU A 197 16.69 -18.77 0.30
N ILE A 198 17.58 -18.73 -0.69
CA ILE A 198 18.18 -19.92 -1.30
C ILE A 198 18.98 -20.72 -0.26
N ALA A 199 19.78 -20.04 0.57
CA ALA A 199 20.54 -20.65 1.64
C ALA A 199 19.64 -21.25 2.74
N ALA A 200 18.42 -20.74 2.92
CA ALA A 200 17.45 -21.30 3.87
C ALA A 200 16.69 -22.54 3.36
N ILE A 201 16.69 -22.82 2.05
CA ILE A 201 15.99 -23.98 1.48
C ILE A 201 16.36 -25.30 2.17
N PRO A 202 17.66 -25.64 2.39
CA PRO A 202 18.03 -26.88 3.08
C PRO A 202 17.49 -26.93 4.51
N ALA A 203 17.50 -25.81 5.22
CA ALA A 203 16.99 -25.74 6.58
C ALA A 203 15.47 -25.94 6.65
N ILE A 204 14.73 -25.34 5.71
CA ILE A 204 13.28 -25.51 5.57
C ILE A 204 12.95 -26.97 5.20
N ALA A 205 13.72 -27.58 4.31
CA ALA A 205 13.56 -28.98 3.94
C ALA A 205 13.78 -29.92 5.13
N LEU A 206 14.81 -29.70 5.95
CA LEU A 206 15.06 -30.45 7.18
C LEU A 206 13.89 -30.36 8.17
N ILE A 207 13.35 -29.16 8.37
CA ILE A 207 12.19 -28.96 9.25
C ILE A 207 10.96 -29.69 8.68
N ALA A 208 10.69 -29.56 7.38
CA ALA A 208 9.55 -30.21 6.74
C ALA A 208 9.61 -31.73 6.85
N VAL A 209 10.78 -32.32 6.58
CA VAL A 209 11.02 -33.76 6.73
C VAL A 209 10.93 -34.19 8.20
N GLY A 210 11.46 -33.39 9.11
CA GLY A 210 11.38 -33.66 10.55
C GLY A 210 9.94 -33.67 11.05
N VAL A 211 9.12 -32.72 10.62
CA VAL A 211 7.69 -32.63 10.99
C VAL A 211 6.90 -33.79 10.39
N SER A 212 7.11 -34.13 9.11
CA SER A 212 6.36 -35.21 8.44
C SER A 212 6.67 -36.60 8.98
N ASN A 213 7.89 -36.84 9.47
CA ASN A 213 8.33 -38.16 9.96
C ASN A 213 8.46 -38.23 11.51
N GLY A 214 8.13 -37.17 12.23
CA GLY A 214 8.22 -37.12 13.70
C GLY A 214 9.67 -37.08 14.24
N PHE A 215 10.67 -36.79 13.40
CA PHE A 215 12.08 -36.72 13.79
C PHE A 215 12.43 -35.32 14.33
N TRP A 216 12.26 -35.13 15.65
CA TRP A 216 12.53 -33.86 16.33
C TRP A 216 13.98 -33.33 16.16
N LEU A 217 14.96 -34.22 16.00
CA LEU A 217 16.36 -33.85 15.74
C LEU A 217 16.53 -33.09 14.44
N LEU A 218 15.82 -33.46 13.39
CA LEU A 218 15.86 -32.75 12.10
C LEU A 218 15.24 -31.36 12.20
N ILE A 219 14.18 -31.21 13.01
CA ILE A 219 13.57 -29.89 13.28
C ILE A 219 14.56 -28.98 13.99
N VAL A 220 15.21 -29.48 15.06
CA VAL A 220 16.22 -28.72 15.82
C VAL A 220 17.40 -28.34 14.92
N LEU A 221 17.89 -29.27 14.09
CA LEU A 221 18.99 -29.01 13.15
C LEU A 221 18.60 -27.93 12.12
N GLY A 222 17.41 -27.98 11.56
CA GLY A 222 16.90 -26.98 10.63
C GLY A 222 16.75 -25.59 11.28
N VAL A 223 16.26 -25.54 12.51
CA VAL A 223 16.15 -24.28 13.26
C VAL A 223 17.53 -23.70 13.57
N LEU A 224 18.48 -24.51 14.02
CA LEU A 224 19.85 -24.09 14.28
C LEU A 224 20.53 -23.53 13.02
N LEU A 225 20.26 -24.16 11.85
CA LEU A 225 20.80 -23.69 10.57
C LEU A 225 20.21 -22.33 10.18
N ILE A 226 18.92 -22.09 10.42
CA ILE A 226 18.30 -20.79 10.21
C ILE A 226 18.90 -19.73 11.12
N VAL A 227 19.08 -20.05 12.39
CA VAL A 227 19.68 -19.12 13.37
C VAL A 227 21.14 -18.80 12.99
N ALA A 228 21.92 -19.80 12.55
CA ALA A 228 23.28 -19.61 12.07
C ALA A 228 23.35 -18.69 10.83
N LEU A 229 22.44 -18.89 9.87
CA LEU A 229 22.33 -18.04 8.69
C LEU A 229 21.88 -16.61 9.04
N ALA A 230 21.00 -16.45 10.02
CA ALA A 230 20.56 -15.15 10.50
C ALA A 230 21.64 -14.40 11.27
N SER A 231 22.46 -15.10 12.06
CA SER A 231 23.55 -14.50 12.83
C SER A 231 24.71 -14.02 11.96
N TRP A 232 24.98 -14.69 10.82
CA TRP A 232 26.02 -14.22 9.88
C TRP A 232 25.69 -12.86 9.24
N ARG A 233 24.42 -12.47 9.16
CA ARG A 233 24.00 -11.13 8.70
C ARG A 233 24.24 -10.00 9.71
N ALA A 234 24.59 -10.33 10.95
CA ALA A 234 24.75 -9.35 12.02
C ALA A 234 26.19 -8.81 12.14
N TRP A 235 27.14 -9.34 11.36
CA TRP A 235 28.53 -8.89 11.23
C TRP A 235 28.77 -8.33 9.83
#